data_ca84b04c022f19df4977cda8cb2a393c
#
_entry.id   ca84b04c022f19df4977cda8cb2a393c
#
_cell.length_a   1.000
_cell.length_b   1.000
_cell.length_c   1.000
_cell.angle_alpha   90.00
_cell.angle_beta   90.00
_cell.angle_gamma   90.00
#
_symmetry.space_group_name_H-M   'P 1'
#
loop_
_entity.id
_entity.type
_entity.pdbx_description
1 polymer ?
#
loop_
_entity_poly.entity_id
_entity_poly.type
_entity_poly.pdbx_seq_one_letter_code
_entity_poly.pdbx_strand_id
1 'polypeptide(L)'
;VKGIYAIGDAIAGPMLAHKAEDEGVAVAEILAGQKPHVNYDAIPGVVYTWPEIAAVGATEEQLKTSGVAYRVGKFPFTANGRARAMNMTDGFVKILADTATDRVLGVHIVGPNAGDLIAELALAMEFGASAEDIARTCHAHPTLNETVKEAALAVDGRPIHI
;
A
#
# COMPACT_ATOMS: atom_id res chain seq x y z
N VAL A 1 1.19 -4.29 33.40
CA VAL A 1 1.52 -3.54 34.62
C VAL A 1 1.18 -2.07 34.35
N LYS A 2 0.41 -1.44 35.24
CA LYS A 2 0.01 -0.03 35.07
C LYS A 2 1.24 0.87 35.02
N GLY A 3 1.32 1.76 34.01
CA GLY A 3 2.41 2.70 33.83
C GLY A 3 3.65 2.15 33.11
N ILE A 4 3.56 0.92 32.57
CA ILE A 4 4.60 0.34 31.71
C ILE A 4 4.01 0.12 30.31
N TYR A 5 4.70 0.61 29.30
CA TYR A 5 4.32 0.53 27.90
C TYR A 5 5.46 -0.17 27.12
N ALA A 6 5.11 -0.82 26.02
CA ALA A 6 6.07 -1.42 25.09
C ALA A 6 5.67 -1.04 23.66
N ILE A 7 6.66 -0.76 22.81
CA ILE A 7 6.50 -0.36 21.42
C ILE A 7 7.54 -1.06 20.55
N GLY A 8 7.39 -0.95 19.25
CA GLY A 8 8.35 -1.41 18.26
C GLY A 8 8.53 -2.92 18.26
N ASP A 9 9.76 -3.37 18.14
CA ASP A 9 10.12 -4.79 18.00
C ASP A 9 9.84 -5.60 19.27
N ALA A 10 9.57 -4.94 20.40
CA ALA A 10 9.22 -5.58 21.66
C ALA A 10 7.77 -6.09 21.73
N ILE A 11 6.92 -5.73 20.76
CA ILE A 11 5.52 -6.14 20.69
C ILE A 11 5.21 -6.81 19.34
N ALA A 12 4.02 -7.41 19.22
CA ALA A 12 3.58 -8.07 18.00
C ALA A 12 3.49 -7.09 16.80
N GLY A 13 3.68 -7.64 15.61
CA GLY A 13 3.64 -6.90 14.35
C GLY A 13 4.99 -6.87 13.63
N PRO A 14 5.10 -6.16 12.50
CA PRO A 14 6.34 -6.08 11.75
C PRO A 14 7.41 -5.29 12.51
N MET A 15 8.67 -5.72 12.38
CA MET A 15 9.84 -5.04 12.97
C MET A 15 10.29 -3.91 12.04
N LEU A 16 9.60 -2.76 12.14
CA LEU A 16 9.80 -1.60 11.27
C LEU A 16 9.93 -0.32 12.12
N ALA A 17 10.91 0.52 11.78
CA ALA A 17 11.19 1.76 12.50
C ALA A 17 9.99 2.70 12.53
N HIS A 18 9.34 2.94 11.40
CA HIS A 18 8.17 3.82 11.30
C HIS A 18 6.95 3.30 12.09
N LYS A 19 6.76 1.96 12.22
CA LYS A 19 5.77 1.40 13.15
C LYS A 19 6.08 1.81 14.59
N ALA A 20 7.34 1.67 15.01
CA ALA A 20 7.76 2.02 16.36
C ALA A 20 7.65 3.52 16.63
N GLU A 21 7.89 4.37 15.63
CA GLU A 21 7.74 5.82 15.71
C GLU A 21 6.27 6.21 15.96
N ASP A 22 5.34 5.67 15.17
CA ASP A 22 3.90 5.92 15.34
C ASP A 22 3.37 5.38 16.68
N GLU A 23 3.82 4.20 17.10
CA GLU A 23 3.51 3.66 18.43
C GLU A 23 4.06 4.54 19.55
N GLY A 24 5.25 5.14 19.36
CA GLY A 24 5.83 6.09 20.31
C GLY A 24 4.98 7.35 20.45
N VAL A 25 4.51 7.90 19.33
CA VAL A 25 3.55 9.01 19.31
C VAL A 25 2.26 8.63 20.04
N ALA A 26 1.71 7.45 19.73
CA ALA A 26 0.48 6.94 20.38
C ALA A 26 0.64 6.82 21.90
N VAL A 27 1.79 6.32 22.40
CA VAL A 27 2.05 6.27 23.85
C VAL A 27 2.14 7.66 24.46
N ALA A 28 2.78 8.62 23.78
CA ALA A 28 2.84 10.00 24.27
C ALA A 28 1.45 10.64 24.33
N GLU A 29 0.60 10.41 23.35
CA GLU A 29 -0.80 10.85 23.32
C GLU A 29 -1.61 10.24 24.47
N ILE A 30 -1.46 8.93 24.74
CA ILE A 30 -2.10 8.26 25.90
C ILE A 30 -1.69 8.95 27.20
N LEU A 31 -0.39 9.21 27.39
CA LEU A 31 0.11 9.86 28.61
C LEU A 31 -0.37 11.31 28.74
N ALA A 32 -0.62 11.98 27.63
CA ALA A 32 -1.22 13.33 27.58
C ALA A 32 -2.75 13.32 27.71
N GLY A 33 -3.39 12.14 27.87
CA GLY A 33 -4.85 12.02 27.98
C GLY A 33 -5.59 12.19 26.65
N GLN A 34 -4.89 12.06 25.53
CA GLN A 34 -5.45 12.10 24.18
C GLN A 34 -5.86 10.70 23.71
N LYS A 35 -6.56 10.62 22.57
CA LYS A 35 -6.93 9.35 21.93
C LYS A 35 -5.93 9.07 20.82
N PRO A 36 -5.08 8.03 20.96
CA PRO A 36 -4.14 7.66 19.93
C PRO A 36 -4.85 6.98 18.76
N HIS A 37 -4.21 7.01 17.59
CA HIS A 37 -4.60 6.24 16.43
C HIS A 37 -3.36 5.61 15.78
N VAL A 38 -3.38 4.29 15.60
CA VAL A 38 -2.42 3.54 14.79
C VAL A 38 -3.20 2.51 13.99
N ASN A 39 -3.15 2.61 12.67
CA ASN A 39 -3.78 1.64 11.78
C ASN A 39 -2.77 0.55 11.38
N TYR A 40 -2.80 -0.55 12.10
CA TYR A 40 -1.89 -1.68 11.84
C TYR A 40 -2.11 -2.37 10.48
N ASP A 41 -3.28 -2.20 9.87
CA ASP A 41 -3.58 -2.76 8.54
C ASP A 41 -3.00 -1.92 7.40
N ALA A 42 -2.57 -0.68 7.68
CA ALA A 42 -2.04 0.26 6.69
C ALA A 42 -0.55 0.60 6.89
N ILE A 43 0.19 -0.21 7.63
CA ILE A 43 1.64 -0.02 7.81
C ILE A 43 2.36 -0.56 6.57
N PRO A 44 3.05 0.30 5.76
CA PRO A 44 3.76 -0.16 4.59
C PRO A 44 5.08 -0.83 4.96
N GLY A 45 5.45 -1.89 4.24
CA GLY A 45 6.76 -2.52 4.30
C GLY A 45 7.54 -2.27 3.00
N VAL A 46 8.86 -2.01 3.11
CA VAL A 46 9.74 -1.78 1.96
C VAL A 46 11.00 -2.61 2.07
N VAL A 47 11.40 -3.22 0.95
CA VAL A 47 12.70 -3.89 0.78
C VAL A 47 13.49 -3.12 -0.28
N TYR A 48 14.61 -2.54 0.13
CA TYR A 48 15.46 -1.66 -0.69
C TYR A 48 16.45 -2.46 -1.56
N THR A 49 15.90 -3.37 -2.32
CA THR A 49 16.61 -4.09 -3.38
C THR A 49 16.55 -3.31 -4.70
N TRP A 50 17.11 -3.86 -5.77
CA TRP A 50 16.90 -3.33 -7.11
C TRP A 50 16.37 -4.45 -8.03
N PRO A 51 15.10 -4.34 -8.54
CA PRO A 51 14.10 -3.32 -8.21
C PRO A 51 13.66 -3.38 -6.73
N GLU A 52 13.12 -2.27 -6.21
CA GLU A 52 12.54 -2.21 -4.86
C GLU A 52 11.26 -3.06 -4.77
N ILE A 53 10.94 -3.50 -3.55
CA ILE A 53 9.68 -4.17 -3.25
C ILE A 53 8.99 -3.39 -2.14
N ALA A 54 7.72 -3.02 -2.35
CA ALA A 54 6.92 -2.39 -1.31
C ALA A 54 5.52 -3.03 -1.24
N ALA A 55 4.97 -3.11 -0.03
CA ALA A 55 3.64 -3.65 0.18
C ALA A 55 2.94 -2.97 1.35
N VAL A 56 1.61 -2.89 1.29
CA VAL A 56 0.73 -2.47 2.38
C VAL A 56 -0.54 -3.32 2.36
N GLY A 57 -1.08 -3.64 3.53
CA GLY A 57 -2.29 -4.44 3.67
C GLY A 57 -2.07 -5.95 3.46
N ALA A 58 -3.14 -6.65 3.12
CA ALA A 58 -3.17 -8.10 3.05
C ALA A 58 -2.54 -8.66 1.76
N THR A 59 -1.93 -9.85 1.86
CA THR A 59 -1.53 -10.64 0.69
C THR A 59 -2.70 -11.49 0.17
N GLU A 60 -2.58 -12.01 -1.07
CA GLU A 60 -3.57 -12.94 -1.62
C GLU A 60 -3.69 -14.21 -0.78
N GLU A 61 -2.58 -14.70 -0.20
CA GLU A 61 -2.55 -15.88 0.66
C GLU A 61 -3.35 -15.64 1.94
N GLN A 62 -3.19 -14.46 2.53
CA GLN A 62 -3.95 -14.07 3.72
C GLN A 62 -5.45 -13.97 3.41
N LEU A 63 -5.83 -13.32 2.30
CA LEU A 63 -7.23 -13.19 1.89
C LEU A 63 -7.86 -14.54 1.57
N LYS A 64 -7.15 -15.43 0.88
CA LYS A 64 -7.60 -16.81 0.64
C LYS A 64 -7.82 -17.57 1.94
N THR A 65 -6.89 -17.47 2.89
CA THR A 65 -6.97 -18.16 4.18
C THR A 65 -8.14 -17.64 5.03
N SER A 66 -8.39 -16.32 5.00
CA SER A 66 -9.51 -15.71 5.73
C SER A 66 -10.87 -15.81 5.02
N GLY A 67 -10.89 -16.35 3.79
CA GLY A 67 -12.12 -16.52 3.00
C GLY A 67 -12.71 -15.19 2.49
N VAL A 68 -11.94 -14.12 2.46
CA VAL A 68 -12.37 -12.83 1.92
C VAL A 68 -12.35 -12.89 0.39
N ALA A 69 -13.47 -12.58 -0.25
CA ALA A 69 -13.57 -12.50 -1.70
C ALA A 69 -12.94 -11.18 -2.21
N TYR A 70 -12.03 -11.29 -3.16
CA TYR A 70 -11.31 -10.13 -3.70
C TYR A 70 -11.17 -10.20 -5.22
N ARG A 71 -10.93 -9.03 -5.83
CA ARG A 71 -10.54 -8.86 -7.24
C ARG A 71 -9.10 -8.39 -7.28
N VAL A 72 -8.42 -8.66 -8.37
CA VAL A 72 -7.00 -8.32 -8.59
C VAL A 72 -6.87 -7.41 -9.79
N GLY A 73 -6.27 -6.24 -9.60
CA GLY A 73 -5.75 -5.42 -10.68
C GLY A 73 -4.23 -5.44 -10.69
N LYS A 74 -3.65 -5.61 -11.87
CA LYS A 74 -2.20 -5.65 -12.04
C LYS A 74 -1.79 -4.91 -13.30
N PHE A 75 -0.75 -4.07 -13.19
CA PHE A 75 -0.21 -3.33 -14.34
C PHE A 75 1.32 -3.30 -14.31
N PRO A 76 2.01 -3.66 -15.42
CA PRO A 76 3.47 -3.72 -15.47
C PRO A 76 4.09 -2.36 -15.77
N PHE A 77 5.29 -2.09 -15.26
CA PHE A 77 6.05 -0.88 -15.60
C PHE A 77 6.49 -0.84 -17.07
N THR A 78 6.55 -1.99 -17.77
CA THR A 78 6.83 -2.04 -19.22
C THR A 78 5.82 -1.24 -20.04
N ALA A 79 4.61 -1.04 -19.56
CA ALA A 79 3.57 -0.25 -20.23
C ALA A 79 3.50 1.21 -19.75
N ASN A 80 4.32 1.61 -18.76
CA ASN A 80 4.36 2.98 -18.24
C ASN A 80 5.35 3.85 -19.01
N GLY A 81 4.89 5.01 -19.53
CA GLY A 81 5.71 5.92 -20.33
C GLY A 81 6.92 6.49 -19.60
N ARG A 82 6.79 6.85 -18.31
CA ARG A 82 7.90 7.37 -17.52
C ARG A 82 8.94 6.29 -17.22
N ALA A 83 8.52 5.07 -16.88
CA ALA A 83 9.41 3.95 -16.67
C ALA A 83 10.23 3.63 -17.91
N ARG A 84 9.60 3.66 -19.10
CA ARG A 84 10.27 3.51 -20.39
C ARG A 84 11.30 4.61 -20.65
N ALA A 85 10.93 5.87 -20.40
CA ALA A 85 11.85 7.00 -20.57
C ALA A 85 13.07 6.93 -19.65
N MET A 86 12.91 6.34 -18.46
CA MET A 86 13.97 6.12 -17.48
C MET A 86 14.77 4.82 -17.73
N ASN A 87 14.32 3.96 -18.66
CA ASN A 87 14.84 2.61 -18.85
C ASN A 87 14.78 1.75 -17.57
N MET A 88 13.68 1.88 -16.82
CA MET A 88 13.43 1.23 -15.53
C MET A 88 12.06 0.54 -15.58
N THR A 89 11.96 -0.53 -16.37
CA THR A 89 10.66 -1.15 -16.69
C THR A 89 10.37 -2.45 -15.94
N ASP A 90 11.26 -2.84 -15.02
CA ASP A 90 11.10 -4.08 -14.27
C ASP A 90 9.95 -3.98 -13.28
N GLY A 91 9.13 -5.01 -13.21
CA GLY A 91 8.11 -5.19 -12.19
C GLY A 91 6.72 -4.67 -12.54
N PHE A 92 5.92 -4.45 -11.51
CA PHE A 92 4.49 -4.16 -11.63
C PHE A 92 3.93 -3.53 -10.35
N VAL A 93 2.73 -2.96 -10.46
CA VAL A 93 1.83 -2.66 -9.34
C VAL A 93 0.69 -3.67 -9.35
N LYS A 94 0.35 -4.23 -8.18
CA LYS A 94 -0.79 -5.12 -7.96
C LYS A 94 -1.65 -4.58 -6.82
N ILE A 95 -2.96 -4.43 -7.07
CA ILE A 95 -3.98 -4.00 -6.12
C ILE A 95 -4.97 -5.13 -5.89
N LEU A 96 -5.30 -5.39 -4.63
CA LEU A 96 -6.33 -6.31 -4.20
C LEU A 96 -7.51 -5.50 -3.64
N ALA A 97 -8.70 -5.67 -4.19
CA ALA A 97 -9.90 -4.95 -3.77
C ALA A 97 -11.02 -5.93 -3.38
N ASP A 98 -11.74 -5.61 -2.33
CA ASP A 98 -12.90 -6.37 -1.87
C ASP A 98 -13.98 -6.45 -2.95
N THR A 99 -14.51 -7.65 -3.19
CA THR A 99 -15.47 -7.86 -4.28
C THR A 99 -16.80 -7.14 -4.05
N ALA A 100 -17.23 -6.97 -2.81
CA ALA A 100 -18.53 -6.38 -2.48
C ALA A 100 -18.48 -4.86 -2.34
N THR A 101 -17.40 -4.32 -1.78
CA THR A 101 -17.29 -2.91 -1.41
C THR A 101 -16.30 -2.13 -2.28
N ASP A 102 -15.51 -2.81 -3.09
CA ASP A 102 -14.38 -2.25 -3.86
C ASP A 102 -13.24 -1.66 -2.98
N ARG A 103 -13.33 -1.77 -1.66
CA ARG A 103 -12.29 -1.25 -0.75
C ARG A 103 -10.95 -1.91 -1.03
N VAL A 104 -9.88 -1.13 -1.05
CA VAL A 104 -8.52 -1.64 -1.19
C VAL A 104 -8.15 -2.44 0.06
N LEU A 105 -7.78 -3.71 -0.13
CA LEU A 105 -7.41 -4.66 0.91
C LEU A 105 -5.90 -4.86 1.03
N GLY A 106 -5.18 -4.64 -0.06
CA GLY A 106 -3.74 -4.78 -0.09
C GLY A 106 -3.13 -4.36 -1.42
N VAL A 107 -1.89 -3.91 -1.37
CA VAL A 107 -1.14 -3.46 -2.54
C VAL A 107 0.30 -3.97 -2.47
N HIS A 108 0.81 -4.38 -3.62
CA HIS A 108 2.16 -4.91 -3.77
C HIS A 108 2.80 -4.28 -5.00
N ILE A 109 3.98 -3.70 -4.82
CA ILE A 109 4.77 -3.07 -5.88
C ILE A 109 6.12 -3.75 -5.95
N VAL A 110 6.53 -4.12 -7.13
CA VAL A 110 7.92 -4.45 -7.45
C VAL A 110 8.33 -3.50 -8.56
N GLY A 111 9.34 -2.69 -8.36
CA GLY A 111 9.74 -1.75 -9.41
C GLY A 111 10.54 -0.55 -8.92
N PRO A 112 10.80 0.41 -9.84
CA PRO A 112 11.50 1.63 -9.48
C PRO A 112 10.69 2.48 -8.50
N ASN A 113 11.35 2.99 -7.46
CA ASN A 113 10.77 3.88 -6.46
C ASN A 113 9.52 3.28 -5.76
N ALA A 114 9.48 1.96 -5.59
CA ALA A 114 8.33 1.32 -4.94
C ALA A 114 8.13 1.82 -3.50
N GLY A 115 9.22 2.14 -2.80
CA GLY A 115 9.18 2.72 -1.46
C GLY A 115 8.51 4.09 -1.39
N ASP A 116 8.65 4.92 -2.43
CA ASP A 116 7.96 6.20 -2.52
C ASP A 116 6.51 6.03 -3.00
N LEU A 117 6.28 5.17 -3.98
CA LEU A 117 4.96 4.92 -4.57
C LEU A 117 3.96 4.34 -3.57
N ILE A 118 4.41 3.52 -2.62
CA ILE A 118 3.53 2.86 -1.65
C ILE A 118 2.84 3.85 -0.70
N ALA A 119 3.39 5.05 -0.51
CA ALA A 119 2.83 6.06 0.37
C ALA A 119 1.42 6.53 -0.06
N GLU A 120 1.18 6.68 -1.37
CA GLU A 120 -0.13 6.99 -1.92
C GLU A 120 -1.17 5.93 -1.52
N LEU A 121 -0.77 4.68 -1.55
CA LEU A 121 -1.63 3.54 -1.31
C LEU A 121 -1.85 3.26 0.17
N ALA A 122 -0.85 3.52 1.01
CA ALA A 122 -1.01 3.54 2.45
C ALA A 122 -2.01 4.61 2.88
N LEU A 123 -1.91 5.83 2.30
CA LEU A 123 -2.88 6.90 2.52
C LEU A 123 -4.29 6.52 2.05
N ALA A 124 -4.41 5.92 0.86
CA ALA A 124 -5.69 5.45 0.35
C ALA A 124 -6.34 4.41 1.27
N MET A 125 -5.56 3.44 1.79
CA MET A 125 -6.04 2.44 2.73
C MET A 125 -6.43 3.05 4.08
N GLU A 126 -5.67 4.02 4.59
CA GLU A 126 -5.98 4.74 5.83
C GLU A 126 -7.36 5.42 5.77
N PHE A 127 -7.69 6.04 4.64
CA PHE A 127 -9.00 6.66 4.39
C PHE A 127 -10.08 5.69 3.90
N GLY A 128 -9.78 4.40 3.76
CA GLY A 128 -10.72 3.37 3.33
C GLY A 128 -11.18 3.51 1.88
N ALA A 129 -10.29 4.02 1.02
CA ALA A 129 -10.57 4.22 -0.39
C ALA A 129 -10.90 2.92 -1.12
N SER A 130 -11.73 3.03 -2.16
CA SER A 130 -11.98 1.99 -3.15
C SER A 130 -10.93 2.01 -4.26
N ALA A 131 -10.83 0.92 -5.02
CA ALA A 131 -10.01 0.90 -6.23
C ALA A 131 -10.49 1.94 -7.24
N GLU A 132 -11.81 2.17 -7.32
CA GLU A 132 -12.40 3.20 -8.19
C GLU A 132 -12.00 4.62 -7.78
N ASP A 133 -11.84 4.93 -6.48
CA ASP A 133 -11.35 6.24 -6.03
C ASP A 133 -9.94 6.52 -6.56
N ILE A 134 -9.05 5.54 -6.49
CA ILE A 134 -7.70 5.64 -7.05
C ILE A 134 -7.76 5.77 -8.57
N ALA A 135 -8.56 4.94 -9.24
CA ALA A 135 -8.71 4.93 -10.70
C ALA A 135 -9.22 6.26 -11.25
N ARG A 136 -10.10 6.95 -10.52
CA ARG A 136 -10.67 8.26 -10.92
C ARG A 136 -9.83 9.45 -10.49
N THR A 137 -8.89 9.27 -9.58
CA THR A 137 -7.97 10.33 -9.19
C THR A 137 -7.09 10.72 -10.39
N CYS A 138 -6.92 12.02 -10.63
CA CYS A 138 -6.04 12.51 -11.68
C CYS A 138 -4.58 12.34 -11.26
N HIS A 139 -3.82 11.57 -12.02
CA HIS A 139 -2.40 11.37 -11.83
C HIS A 139 -1.62 12.23 -12.82
N ALA A 140 -0.49 12.78 -12.37
CA ALA A 140 0.36 13.60 -13.24
C ALA A 140 1.00 12.75 -14.35
N HIS A 141 1.09 13.31 -15.55
CA HIS A 141 1.76 12.68 -16.71
C HIS A 141 3.00 13.48 -17.12
N PRO A 142 4.17 12.83 -17.40
CA PRO A 142 4.44 11.39 -17.22
C PRO A 142 5.02 11.09 -15.83
N THR A 143 4.46 10.12 -15.12
CA THR A 143 4.93 9.68 -13.81
C THR A 143 4.89 8.17 -13.64
N LEU A 144 5.61 7.64 -12.64
CA LEU A 144 5.51 6.23 -12.24
C LEU A 144 4.16 5.93 -11.56
N ASN A 145 3.54 6.94 -10.90
CA ASN A 145 2.24 6.80 -10.23
C ASN A 145 1.09 6.45 -11.19
N GLU A 146 1.22 6.75 -12.49
CA GLU A 146 0.24 6.31 -13.48
C GLU A 146 0.12 4.77 -13.53
N THR A 147 1.17 4.03 -13.14
CA THR A 147 1.10 2.56 -12.98
C THR A 147 0.15 2.15 -11.86
N VAL A 148 0.05 2.95 -10.79
CA VAL A 148 -0.91 2.76 -9.70
C VAL A 148 -2.34 2.94 -10.22
N LYS A 149 -2.60 4.03 -10.93
CA LYS A 149 -3.90 4.29 -11.56
C LYS A 149 -4.33 3.17 -12.51
N GLU A 150 -3.42 2.72 -13.37
CA GLU A 150 -3.69 1.63 -14.31
C GLU A 150 -3.97 0.30 -13.61
N ALA A 151 -3.24 0.00 -12.51
CA ALA A 151 -3.51 -1.17 -11.70
C ALA A 151 -4.88 -1.08 -11.01
N ALA A 152 -5.29 0.11 -10.57
CA ALA A 152 -6.64 0.33 -10.02
C ALA A 152 -7.73 0.15 -11.08
N LEU A 153 -7.55 0.69 -12.29
CA LEU A 153 -8.44 0.44 -13.43
C LEU A 153 -8.53 -1.04 -13.79
N ALA A 154 -7.40 -1.76 -13.69
CA ALA A 154 -7.34 -3.19 -14.00
C ALA A 154 -8.12 -4.07 -13.02
N VAL A 155 -8.46 -3.59 -11.80
CA VAL A 155 -9.35 -4.29 -10.86
C VAL A 155 -10.71 -4.57 -11.50
N ASP A 156 -11.20 -3.67 -12.34
CA ASP A 156 -12.44 -3.81 -13.11
C ASP A 156 -12.22 -4.16 -14.59
N GLY A 157 -11.02 -4.58 -14.95
CA GLY A 157 -10.69 -4.96 -16.34
C GLY A 157 -10.69 -3.79 -17.32
N ARG A 158 -10.41 -2.57 -16.86
CA ARG A 158 -10.45 -1.32 -17.65
C ARG A 158 -9.10 -0.61 -17.79
N PRO A 159 -7.93 -1.28 -17.80
CA PRO A 159 -6.67 -0.59 -18.02
C PRO A 159 -6.68 0.05 -19.42
N ILE A 160 -6.01 1.21 -19.55
CA ILE A 160 -6.06 2.00 -20.80
C ILE A 160 -4.89 1.65 -21.72
N HIS A 161 -3.73 1.34 -21.15
CA HIS A 161 -2.48 1.22 -21.90
C HIS A 161 -1.97 -0.24 -22.08
N ILE A 162 -2.83 -1.22 -21.79
CA ILE A 162 -2.58 -2.65 -22.06
C ILE A 162 -3.77 -3.24 -22.82
#